data_a6a92231add9b9a0c7242bcac1e843ba
#
_entry.id   a6a92231add9b9a0c7242bcac1e843ba
#
_cell.length_a   1.000
_cell.length_b   1.000
_cell.length_c   1.000
_cell.angle_alpha   90.00
_cell.angle_beta   90.00
_cell.angle_gamma   90.00
#
_symmetry.space_group_name_H-M   'P 1'
#
loop_
_entity.id
_entity.type
_entity.pdbx_description
1 polymer ?
#
loop_
_entity_poly.entity_id
_entity_poly.type
_entity_poly.pdbx_seq_one_letter_code
_entity_poly.pdbx_strand_id
1 'polypeptide(L)'
;RLVNPPPMRGSTVLFKDFAEYKKARAGTLGTATYGRYGNYITEKLCADLCEMFGAEGVILTGCGNSAFATTLIALLSAGDHVLMVDSVYDPTRNFCENELKRLGIEVTYYDPRLNAGIESQVQKNTKVIYAESPGSLSFEVQDIPAIARIAHQHGAKLVVDNTWGTPLLCDPFALGADVWLASASKYLSGHSDLLMGLVCANKESWPAIKRAHKSIGANAGSEEIYLMSRGLRTLGVRLPAHEAAAIEIAKWLQQQPEVTRI
;
A
#
# COMPACT_ATOMS: atom_id res chain seq x y z
N ARG A 1 -6.53 13.45 -28.55
CA ARG A 1 -6.34 12.86 -27.20
C ARG A 1 -6.04 11.37 -27.37
N LEU A 2 -4.97 10.88 -26.70
CA LEU A 2 -4.64 9.46 -26.71
C LEU A 2 -5.46 8.73 -25.64
N VAL A 3 -5.78 7.45 -25.89
CA VAL A 3 -6.45 6.60 -24.91
C VAL A 3 -5.58 6.40 -23.66
N ASN A 4 -4.27 6.17 -23.88
CA ASN A 4 -3.29 6.10 -22.82
C ASN A 4 -2.49 7.39 -22.76
N PRO A 5 -2.38 8.07 -21.61
CA PRO A 5 -1.44 9.16 -21.45
C PRO A 5 -0.01 8.64 -21.72
N PRO A 6 0.81 9.35 -22.47
CA PRO A 6 2.19 8.91 -22.69
C PRO A 6 3.03 9.08 -21.43
N PRO A 7 4.15 8.34 -21.28
CA PRO A 7 5.12 8.61 -20.23
C PRO A 7 5.61 10.06 -20.33
N MET A 8 5.60 10.77 -19.20
CA MET A 8 6.04 12.16 -19.13
C MET A 8 7.33 12.26 -18.32
N ARG A 9 8.41 12.65 -18.98
CA ARG A 9 9.74 12.79 -18.36
C ARG A 9 10.06 14.27 -18.18
N GLY A 10 10.33 14.67 -16.95
CA GLY A 10 10.72 16.05 -16.66
C GLY A 10 10.83 16.30 -15.17
N SER A 11 11.80 17.13 -14.78
CA SER A 11 11.97 17.56 -13.39
C SER A 11 11.40 18.95 -13.14
N THR A 12 11.65 19.89 -14.07
CA THR A 12 11.25 21.29 -13.93
C THR A 12 9.91 21.52 -14.60
N VAL A 13 9.02 22.22 -13.89
CA VAL A 13 7.71 22.65 -14.39
C VAL A 13 7.80 24.13 -14.73
N LEU A 14 7.39 24.49 -15.94
CA LEU A 14 7.32 25.87 -16.40
C LEU A 14 5.91 26.42 -16.15
N PHE A 15 5.84 27.66 -15.72
CA PHE A 15 4.60 28.41 -15.50
C PHE A 15 4.54 29.58 -16.48
N LYS A 16 3.32 29.96 -16.86
CA LYS A 16 3.08 31.06 -17.79
C LYS A 16 3.70 32.37 -17.27
N ASP A 17 3.56 32.62 -15.97
CA ASP A 17 4.03 33.84 -15.32
C ASP A 17 4.24 33.60 -13.81
N PHE A 18 4.76 34.60 -13.11
CA PHE A 18 5.03 34.51 -11.66
C PHE A 18 3.75 34.41 -10.82
N ALA A 19 2.62 34.92 -11.28
CA ALA A 19 1.36 34.82 -10.59
C ALA A 19 0.83 33.39 -10.61
N GLU A 20 0.96 32.69 -11.74
CA GLU A 20 0.64 31.27 -11.86
C GLU A 20 1.56 30.41 -10.97
N TYR A 21 2.87 30.68 -10.97
CA TYR A 21 3.82 30.02 -10.06
C TYR A 21 3.43 30.18 -8.58
N LYS A 22 3.04 31.39 -8.17
CA LYS A 22 2.57 31.63 -6.78
C LYS A 22 1.34 30.79 -6.44
N LYS A 23 0.36 30.70 -7.33
CA LYS A 23 -0.84 29.87 -7.16
C LYS A 23 -0.50 28.39 -7.05
N ALA A 24 0.41 27.89 -7.90
CA ALA A 24 0.89 26.52 -7.83
C ALA A 24 1.59 26.24 -6.50
N ARG A 25 2.47 27.13 -6.06
CA ARG A 25 3.14 27.03 -4.74
C ARG A 25 2.18 27.05 -3.56
N ALA A 26 1.11 27.79 -3.65
CA ALA A 26 0.04 27.82 -2.64
C ALA A 26 -0.91 26.61 -2.72
N GLY A 27 -0.73 25.72 -3.69
CA GLY A 27 -1.59 24.55 -3.90
C GLY A 27 -2.97 24.87 -4.48
N THR A 28 -3.18 26.10 -4.98
CA THR A 28 -4.48 26.55 -5.50
C THR A 28 -4.65 26.33 -7.00
N LEU A 29 -3.57 25.92 -7.69
CA LEU A 29 -3.62 25.67 -9.14
C LEU A 29 -3.84 24.18 -9.49
N GLY A 30 -3.73 23.28 -8.51
CA GLY A 30 -3.93 21.85 -8.75
C GLY A 30 -2.84 21.16 -9.58
N THR A 31 -1.69 21.83 -9.82
CA THR A 31 -0.57 21.28 -10.59
C THR A 31 0.68 21.13 -9.72
N ALA A 32 1.48 20.10 -10.03
CA ALA A 32 2.77 19.90 -9.38
C ALA A 32 3.74 21.06 -9.71
N THR A 33 4.54 21.46 -8.72
CA THR A 33 5.55 22.52 -8.89
C THR A 33 6.91 21.98 -9.28
N TYR A 34 7.09 20.69 -9.24
CA TYR A 34 8.33 19.98 -9.58
C TYR A 34 8.02 18.51 -9.90
N GLY A 35 8.70 17.93 -10.88
CA GLY A 35 8.42 16.56 -11.37
C GLY A 35 8.43 15.47 -10.32
N ARG A 36 9.19 15.62 -9.21
CA ARG A 36 9.17 14.66 -8.09
C ARG A 36 7.80 14.62 -7.37
N TYR A 37 7.03 15.69 -7.43
CA TYR A 37 5.69 15.72 -6.81
C TYR A 37 4.60 15.18 -7.72
N GLY A 38 4.96 14.77 -8.92
CA GLY A 38 4.08 14.23 -9.93
C GLY A 38 4.05 15.08 -11.20
N ASN A 39 3.33 14.57 -12.16
CA ASN A 39 2.99 15.21 -13.42
C ASN A 39 1.62 14.71 -13.86
N TYR A 40 1.15 15.09 -15.01
CA TYR A 40 -0.19 14.74 -15.51
C TYR A 40 -0.50 13.23 -15.45
N ILE A 41 0.44 12.34 -15.83
CA ILE A 41 0.21 10.89 -15.80
C ILE A 41 0.13 10.37 -14.35
N THR A 42 0.94 10.92 -13.45
CA THR A 42 0.90 10.59 -12.00
C THR A 42 -0.44 11.01 -11.40
N GLU A 43 -0.84 12.27 -11.63
CA GLU A 43 -2.09 12.84 -11.10
C GLU A 43 -3.30 12.06 -11.62
N LYS A 44 -3.30 11.73 -12.92
CA LYS A 44 -4.37 10.96 -13.55
C LYS A 44 -4.47 9.55 -12.93
N LEU A 45 -3.36 8.84 -12.82
CA LEU A 45 -3.37 7.49 -12.22
C LEU A 45 -3.80 7.53 -10.75
N CYS A 46 -3.28 8.47 -9.96
CA CYS A 46 -3.69 8.62 -8.57
C CYS A 46 -5.19 8.92 -8.43
N ALA A 47 -5.74 9.78 -9.30
CA ALA A 47 -7.17 10.09 -9.30
C ALA A 47 -8.02 8.86 -9.67
N ASP A 48 -7.62 8.11 -10.69
CA ASP A 48 -8.29 6.87 -11.10
C ASP A 48 -8.27 5.82 -9.96
N LEU A 49 -7.14 5.68 -9.27
CA LEU A 49 -7.00 4.76 -8.13
C LEU A 49 -7.81 5.22 -6.91
N CYS A 50 -7.89 6.54 -6.64
CA CYS A 50 -8.77 7.07 -5.60
C CYS A 50 -10.24 6.70 -5.87
N GLU A 51 -10.70 6.92 -7.11
CA GLU A 51 -12.06 6.59 -7.52
C GLU A 51 -12.33 5.07 -7.47
N MET A 52 -11.41 4.26 -8.00
CA MET A 52 -11.55 2.80 -8.04
C MET A 52 -11.57 2.16 -6.65
N PHE A 53 -10.82 2.69 -5.71
CA PHE A 53 -10.54 2.04 -4.43
C PHE A 53 -11.08 2.81 -3.22
N GLY A 54 -11.86 3.87 -3.43
CA GLY A 54 -12.47 4.63 -2.35
C GLY A 54 -11.48 5.36 -1.44
N ALA A 55 -10.27 5.66 -1.92
CA ALA A 55 -9.23 6.33 -1.14
C ALA A 55 -9.40 7.85 -1.16
N GLU A 56 -9.12 8.51 -0.03
CA GLU A 56 -8.98 9.98 0.01
C GLU A 56 -7.73 10.44 -0.77
N GLY A 57 -6.68 9.62 -0.75
CA GLY A 57 -5.49 9.89 -1.49
C GLY A 57 -4.59 8.68 -1.69
N VAL A 58 -3.82 8.75 -2.76
CA VAL A 58 -2.91 7.68 -3.22
C VAL A 58 -1.53 8.27 -3.43
N ILE A 59 -0.51 7.54 -2.99
CA ILE A 59 0.89 7.76 -3.38
C ILE A 59 1.42 6.57 -4.17
N LEU A 60 2.32 6.85 -5.10
CA LEU A 60 3.05 5.87 -5.90
C LEU A 60 4.52 5.94 -5.52
N THR A 61 5.12 4.80 -5.21
CA THR A 61 6.51 4.69 -4.79
C THR A 61 7.29 3.78 -5.73
N GLY A 62 8.63 3.90 -5.72
CA GLY A 62 9.50 3.15 -6.62
C GLY A 62 9.47 1.62 -6.43
N CYS A 63 8.97 1.11 -5.32
CA CYS A 63 8.80 -0.33 -5.06
C CYS A 63 7.91 -0.56 -3.84
N GLY A 64 7.50 -1.82 -3.59
CA GLY A 64 6.71 -2.20 -2.41
C GLY A 64 7.42 -1.87 -1.09
N ASN A 65 8.75 -2.04 -1.03
CA ASN A 65 9.53 -1.68 0.16
C ASN A 65 9.41 -0.19 0.49
N SER A 66 9.46 0.68 -0.50
CA SER A 66 9.25 2.13 -0.30
C SER A 66 7.83 2.44 0.15
N ALA A 67 6.82 1.63 -0.23
CA ALA A 67 5.43 1.82 0.18
C ALA A 67 5.27 1.57 1.69
N PHE A 68 5.68 0.40 2.20
CA PHE A 68 5.56 0.13 3.64
C PHE A 68 6.47 1.04 4.47
N ALA A 69 7.71 1.29 4.03
CA ALA A 69 8.64 2.15 4.76
C ALA A 69 8.10 3.58 4.90
N THR A 70 7.61 4.16 3.79
CA THR A 70 6.99 5.50 3.81
C THR A 70 5.76 5.53 4.72
N THR A 71 4.93 4.48 4.70
CA THR A 71 3.73 4.38 5.54
C THR A 71 4.09 4.33 7.02
N LEU A 72 5.03 3.46 7.41
CA LEU A 72 5.44 3.32 8.81
C LEU A 72 6.13 4.58 9.34
N ILE A 73 7.01 5.20 8.56
CA ILE A 73 7.64 6.49 8.92
C ILE A 73 6.61 7.63 9.01
N ALA A 74 5.54 7.59 8.20
CA ALA A 74 4.49 8.61 8.23
C ALA A 74 3.66 8.57 9.51
N LEU A 75 3.43 7.37 10.04
CA LEU A 75 2.49 7.11 11.13
C LEU A 75 3.15 6.92 12.51
N LEU A 76 4.47 6.69 12.55
CA LEU A 76 5.22 6.37 13.76
C LEU A 76 6.28 7.45 14.07
N SER A 77 6.53 7.63 15.34
CA SER A 77 7.59 8.48 15.90
C SER A 77 8.41 7.71 16.95
N ALA A 78 9.56 8.23 17.34
CA ALA A 78 10.36 7.62 18.41
C ALA A 78 9.52 7.48 19.69
N GLY A 79 9.57 6.32 20.31
CA GLY A 79 8.76 5.96 21.48
C GLY A 79 7.39 5.35 21.15
N ASP A 80 6.96 5.36 19.89
CA ASP A 80 5.74 4.66 19.48
C ASP A 80 5.99 3.16 19.30
N HIS A 81 4.91 2.38 19.35
CA HIS A 81 4.91 0.95 19.14
C HIS A 81 4.09 0.56 17.90
N VAL A 82 4.61 -0.41 17.12
CA VAL A 82 3.89 -1.10 16.07
C VAL A 82 3.68 -2.56 16.43
N LEU A 83 2.44 -3.02 16.36
CA LEU A 83 2.07 -4.43 16.50
C LEU A 83 1.97 -5.03 15.09
N MET A 84 2.94 -5.87 14.72
CA MET A 84 3.16 -6.39 13.37
C MET A 84 2.75 -7.85 13.29
N VAL A 85 2.08 -8.25 12.21
CA VAL A 85 1.80 -9.68 11.99
C VAL A 85 3.10 -10.46 11.76
N ASP A 86 3.20 -11.66 12.35
CA ASP A 86 4.40 -12.49 12.25
C ASP A 86 4.62 -13.09 10.84
N SER A 87 3.54 -13.29 10.08
CA SER A 87 3.56 -13.75 8.69
C SER A 87 3.83 -12.64 7.65
N VAL A 88 4.32 -11.48 8.10
CA VAL A 88 4.63 -10.34 7.23
C VAL A 88 5.78 -10.66 6.27
N TYR A 89 5.76 -10.04 5.10
CA TYR A 89 6.82 -10.10 4.09
C TYR A 89 8.21 -9.82 4.72
N ASP A 90 9.19 -10.70 4.44
CA ASP A 90 10.51 -10.67 5.09
C ASP A 90 11.23 -9.31 4.99
N PRO A 91 11.27 -8.59 3.87
CA PRO A 91 11.84 -7.24 3.82
C PRO A 91 11.13 -6.22 4.72
N THR A 92 9.82 -6.37 4.97
CA THR A 92 9.09 -5.52 5.94
C THR A 92 9.56 -5.83 7.36
N ARG A 93 9.71 -7.12 7.70
CA ARG A 93 10.29 -7.54 8.98
C ARG A 93 11.70 -6.99 9.15
N ASN A 94 12.56 -7.15 8.15
CA ASN A 94 13.93 -6.66 8.18
C ASN A 94 14.00 -5.13 8.38
N PHE A 95 13.10 -4.38 7.76
CA PHE A 95 12.99 -2.94 7.98
C PHE A 95 12.59 -2.61 9.41
N CYS A 96 11.64 -3.34 9.98
CA CYS A 96 11.22 -3.17 11.37
C CYS A 96 12.36 -3.46 12.35
N GLU A 97 13.07 -4.58 12.16
CA GLU A 97 14.14 -5.01 13.05
C GLU A 97 15.38 -4.10 13.01
N ASN A 98 15.70 -3.56 11.84
CA ASN A 98 16.91 -2.76 11.67
C ASN A 98 16.61 -1.26 11.73
N GLU A 99 15.66 -0.76 10.92
CA GLU A 99 15.48 0.66 10.76
C GLU A 99 14.50 1.25 11.78
N LEU A 100 13.34 0.64 12.03
CA LEU A 100 12.39 1.19 13.00
C LEU A 100 12.96 1.14 14.41
N LYS A 101 13.61 0.05 14.80
CA LYS A 101 14.29 -0.03 16.11
C LYS A 101 15.40 1.01 16.26
N ARG A 102 16.21 1.23 15.22
CA ARG A 102 17.22 2.29 15.18
C ARG A 102 16.62 3.69 15.34
N LEU A 103 15.40 3.90 14.86
CA LEU A 103 14.66 5.15 15.00
C LEU A 103 13.93 5.27 16.35
N GLY A 104 14.10 4.31 17.27
CA GLY A 104 13.50 4.31 18.59
C GLY A 104 12.02 3.91 18.59
N ILE A 105 11.57 3.16 17.59
CA ILE A 105 10.20 2.62 17.49
C ILE A 105 10.21 1.19 17.97
N GLU A 106 9.28 0.86 18.86
CA GLU A 106 9.12 -0.49 19.39
C GLU A 106 8.32 -1.37 18.43
N VAL A 107 8.73 -2.64 18.28
CA VAL A 107 8.09 -3.60 17.38
C VAL A 107 7.84 -4.89 18.13
N THR A 108 6.59 -5.38 18.13
CA THR A 108 6.25 -6.74 18.53
C THR A 108 5.49 -7.45 17.42
N TYR A 109 5.56 -8.77 17.42
CA TYR A 109 4.95 -9.61 16.39
C TYR A 109 3.83 -10.46 17.01
N TYR A 110 2.69 -10.56 16.30
CA TYR A 110 1.57 -11.40 16.70
C TYR A 110 1.33 -12.55 15.71
N ASP A 111 0.89 -13.69 16.24
CA ASP A 111 0.48 -14.84 15.42
C ASP A 111 -0.76 -14.45 14.58
N PRO A 112 -0.73 -14.61 13.24
CA PRO A 112 -1.83 -14.24 12.34
C PRO A 112 -3.16 -14.94 12.67
N ARG A 113 -3.12 -16.06 13.41
CA ARG A 113 -4.30 -16.83 13.78
C ARG A 113 -5.02 -16.29 15.03
N LEU A 114 -4.42 -15.34 15.74
CA LEU A 114 -5.01 -14.78 16.97
C LEU A 114 -6.26 -13.95 16.70
N ASN A 115 -6.36 -13.31 15.52
CA ASN A 115 -7.49 -12.43 15.18
C ASN A 115 -7.79 -11.43 16.31
N ALA A 116 -8.96 -11.47 16.95
CA ALA A 116 -9.30 -10.61 18.08
C ALA A 116 -8.38 -10.81 19.31
N GLY A 117 -7.70 -11.95 19.46
CA GLY A 117 -6.78 -12.21 20.57
C GLY A 117 -5.56 -11.30 20.61
N ILE A 118 -5.27 -10.56 19.53
CA ILE A 118 -4.18 -9.57 19.50
C ILE A 118 -4.37 -8.42 20.49
N GLU A 119 -5.57 -8.21 21.01
CA GLU A 119 -5.87 -7.13 21.96
C GLU A 119 -4.96 -7.22 23.21
N SER A 120 -4.65 -8.43 23.68
CA SER A 120 -3.75 -8.64 24.81
C SER A 120 -2.31 -8.18 24.57
N GLN A 121 -1.93 -7.93 23.31
CA GLN A 121 -0.58 -7.49 22.92
C GLN A 121 -0.52 -6.00 22.58
N VAL A 122 -1.66 -5.30 22.58
CA VAL A 122 -1.72 -3.86 22.34
C VAL A 122 -1.17 -3.11 23.56
N GLN A 123 -0.22 -2.21 23.35
CA GLN A 123 0.43 -1.40 24.35
C GLN A 123 -0.14 0.02 24.37
N LYS A 124 0.11 0.80 25.44
CA LYS A 124 -0.36 2.18 25.54
C LYS A 124 0.20 3.10 24.45
N ASN A 125 1.40 2.80 23.97
CA ASN A 125 2.09 3.52 22.91
C ASN A 125 1.90 2.88 21.51
N THR A 126 1.03 1.87 21.36
CA THR A 126 0.70 1.31 20.05
C THR A 126 0.01 2.37 19.20
N LYS A 127 0.60 2.69 18.05
CA LYS A 127 0.05 3.65 17.07
C LYS A 127 -0.34 2.98 15.76
N VAL A 128 0.25 1.84 15.46
CA VAL A 128 -0.04 1.08 14.25
C VAL A 128 -0.21 -0.39 14.61
N ILE A 129 -1.25 -1.00 14.08
CA ILE A 129 -1.37 -2.44 13.91
C ILE A 129 -1.19 -2.72 12.41
N TYR A 130 -0.26 -3.60 12.07
CA TYR A 130 0.05 -3.92 10.68
C TYR A 130 -0.33 -5.37 10.40
N ALA A 131 -1.21 -5.56 9.43
CA ALA A 131 -1.65 -6.85 8.95
C ALA A 131 -1.20 -7.07 7.51
N GLU A 132 -0.92 -8.30 7.13
CA GLU A 132 -0.77 -8.78 5.77
C GLU A 132 -1.65 -10.02 5.61
N SER A 133 -2.68 -9.94 4.80
CA SER A 133 -3.68 -11.00 4.68
C SER A 133 -4.12 -11.17 3.22
N PRO A 134 -3.87 -12.35 2.65
CA PRO A 134 -3.12 -13.50 3.15
C PRO A 134 -1.67 -13.19 3.51
N GLY A 135 -1.12 -13.92 4.50
CA GLY A 135 0.26 -13.77 4.95
C GLY A 135 1.29 -14.14 3.87
N SER A 136 2.47 -13.56 3.95
CA SER A 136 3.56 -13.87 3.02
C SER A 136 4.04 -15.31 3.21
N LEU A 137 4.13 -16.07 2.13
CA LEU A 137 4.58 -17.47 2.05
C LEU A 137 3.69 -18.50 2.78
N SER A 138 3.10 -18.18 3.89
CA SER A 138 2.33 -19.09 4.74
C SER A 138 0.81 -19.00 4.52
N PHE A 139 0.34 -17.89 3.92
CA PHE A 139 -1.03 -17.67 3.41
C PHE A 139 -2.14 -17.66 4.48
N GLU A 140 -1.85 -17.45 5.76
CA GLU A 140 -2.90 -17.28 6.76
C GLU A 140 -3.78 -16.06 6.43
N VAL A 141 -5.09 -16.27 6.52
CA VAL A 141 -6.10 -15.22 6.36
C VAL A 141 -6.55 -14.74 7.74
N GLN A 142 -6.54 -13.42 7.94
CA GLN A 142 -6.86 -12.77 9.20
C GLN A 142 -8.27 -12.16 9.19
N ASP A 143 -8.90 -12.07 10.35
CA ASP A 143 -10.15 -11.33 10.56
C ASP A 143 -9.86 -9.82 10.63
N ILE A 144 -9.66 -9.19 9.47
CA ILE A 144 -9.36 -7.76 9.35
C ILE A 144 -10.40 -6.89 10.06
N PRO A 145 -11.73 -7.14 9.96
CA PRO A 145 -12.73 -6.38 10.72
C PRO A 145 -12.54 -6.44 12.25
N ALA A 146 -12.18 -7.61 12.78
CA ALA A 146 -11.91 -7.74 14.23
C ALA A 146 -10.65 -6.95 14.63
N ILE A 147 -9.59 -7.04 13.83
CA ILE A 147 -8.33 -6.30 14.04
C ILE A 147 -8.58 -4.79 13.96
N ALA A 148 -9.38 -4.32 12.99
CA ALA A 148 -9.74 -2.92 12.83
C ALA A 148 -10.44 -2.36 14.08
N ARG A 149 -11.43 -3.11 14.62
CA ARG A 149 -12.11 -2.70 15.85
C ARG A 149 -11.15 -2.51 17.01
N ILE A 150 -10.23 -3.47 17.19
CA ILE A 150 -9.21 -3.39 18.25
C ILE A 150 -8.29 -2.19 18.04
N ALA A 151 -7.77 -2.00 16.83
CA ALA A 151 -6.92 -0.86 16.51
C ALA A 151 -7.60 0.46 16.90
N HIS A 152 -8.84 0.65 16.45
CA HIS A 152 -9.58 1.88 16.69
C HIS A 152 -9.97 2.08 18.18
N GLN A 153 -10.33 1.01 18.89
CA GLN A 153 -10.61 1.08 20.33
C GLN A 153 -9.40 1.56 21.15
N HIS A 154 -8.20 1.22 20.70
CA HIS A 154 -6.95 1.63 21.33
C HIS A 154 -6.31 2.89 20.72
N GLY A 155 -6.99 3.56 19.79
CA GLY A 155 -6.50 4.78 19.13
C GLY A 155 -5.32 4.56 18.19
N ALA A 156 -5.12 3.31 17.75
CA ALA A 156 -4.13 2.93 16.75
C ALA A 156 -4.74 2.94 15.33
N LYS A 157 -3.88 3.04 14.32
CA LYS A 157 -4.26 2.91 12.91
C LYS A 157 -4.05 1.47 12.44
N LEU A 158 -4.99 0.96 11.65
CA LEU A 158 -4.80 -0.30 10.95
C LEU A 158 -4.20 -0.06 9.56
N VAL A 159 -3.02 -0.64 9.34
CA VAL A 159 -2.36 -0.72 8.03
C VAL A 159 -2.48 -2.14 7.50
N VAL A 160 -2.92 -2.31 6.26
CA VAL A 160 -3.06 -3.63 5.63
C VAL A 160 -2.19 -3.70 4.37
N ASP A 161 -1.27 -4.64 4.32
CA ASP A 161 -0.66 -5.04 3.04
C ASP A 161 -1.65 -5.96 2.30
N ASN A 162 -2.20 -5.42 1.22
CA ASN A 162 -3.22 -6.07 0.39
C ASN A 162 -2.65 -6.52 -0.97
N THR A 163 -1.36 -6.81 -1.01
CA THR A 163 -0.68 -7.23 -2.24
C THR A 163 -1.32 -8.47 -2.85
N TRP A 164 -1.73 -9.45 -2.02
CA TRP A 164 -2.37 -10.68 -2.45
C TRP A 164 -3.84 -10.49 -2.82
N GLY A 165 -4.62 -9.85 -1.95
CA GLY A 165 -6.06 -9.72 -2.11
C GLY A 165 -6.46 -8.84 -3.27
N THR A 166 -5.71 -7.82 -3.56
CA THR A 166 -6.07 -6.67 -4.40
C THR A 166 -7.43 -6.07 -4.02
N PRO A 167 -7.72 -4.80 -4.32
CA PRO A 167 -9.00 -4.21 -3.94
C PRO A 167 -10.23 -4.81 -4.66
N LEU A 168 -10.04 -5.61 -5.71
CA LEU A 168 -11.15 -6.27 -6.40
C LEU A 168 -11.65 -7.52 -5.65
N LEU A 169 -10.77 -8.21 -4.93
CA LEU A 169 -11.14 -9.41 -4.16
C LEU A 169 -11.28 -9.12 -2.67
N CYS A 170 -10.57 -8.11 -2.17
CA CYS A 170 -10.59 -7.71 -0.77
C CYS A 170 -10.51 -6.18 -0.70
N ASP A 171 -11.60 -5.52 -0.29
CA ASP A 171 -11.62 -4.08 -0.05
C ASP A 171 -11.21 -3.78 1.39
N PRO A 172 -9.95 -3.34 1.64
CA PRO A 172 -9.49 -3.11 3.01
C PRO A 172 -10.22 -1.96 3.72
N PHE A 173 -10.68 -0.93 2.99
CA PHE A 173 -11.43 0.17 3.60
C PHE A 173 -12.80 -0.28 4.09
N ALA A 174 -13.52 -1.10 3.30
CA ALA A 174 -14.78 -1.70 3.74
C ALA A 174 -14.58 -2.62 4.97
N LEU A 175 -13.40 -3.19 5.14
CA LEU A 175 -13.02 -4.02 6.30
C LEU A 175 -12.47 -3.19 7.48
N GLY A 176 -12.36 -1.87 7.35
CA GLY A 176 -11.97 -0.95 8.42
C GLY A 176 -10.50 -0.54 8.45
N ALA A 177 -9.71 -0.79 7.42
CA ALA A 177 -8.34 -0.29 7.34
C ALA A 177 -8.29 1.24 7.25
N ASP A 178 -7.30 1.85 7.86
CA ASP A 178 -7.01 3.29 7.72
C ASP A 178 -6.09 3.57 6.54
N VAL A 179 -5.17 2.67 6.30
CA VAL A 179 -4.24 2.68 5.18
C VAL A 179 -4.11 1.26 4.65
N TRP A 180 -4.10 1.11 3.35
CA TRP A 180 -3.65 -0.13 2.76
C TRP A 180 -2.56 0.15 1.72
N LEU A 181 -1.71 -0.81 1.53
CA LEU A 181 -0.63 -0.74 0.56
C LEU A 181 -0.54 -2.04 -0.24
N ALA A 182 0.15 -1.96 -1.36
CA ALA A 182 0.43 -3.12 -2.19
C ALA A 182 1.74 -2.95 -2.96
N SER A 183 2.41 -4.06 -3.19
CA SER A 183 3.42 -4.14 -4.24
C SER A 183 2.73 -4.19 -5.60
N ALA A 184 2.59 -3.03 -6.25
CA ALA A 184 1.95 -2.93 -7.57
C ALA A 184 2.70 -3.71 -8.66
N SER A 185 3.95 -4.09 -8.41
CA SER A 185 4.77 -5.00 -9.24
C SER A 185 4.14 -6.38 -9.47
N LYS A 186 3.15 -6.78 -8.65
CA LYS A 186 2.47 -8.08 -8.70
C LYS A 186 1.19 -7.99 -9.53
N TYR A 187 0.04 -8.24 -8.92
CA TYR A 187 -1.25 -8.37 -9.63
C TYR A 187 -1.70 -7.09 -10.32
N LEU A 188 -1.44 -5.90 -9.72
CA LEU A 188 -1.91 -4.65 -10.29
C LEU A 188 -1.27 -4.37 -11.66
N SER A 189 0.04 -4.56 -11.81
CA SER A 189 0.72 -4.50 -13.12
C SER A 189 0.55 -5.77 -13.92
N GLY A 190 0.75 -6.94 -13.29
CA GLY A 190 0.46 -8.26 -13.80
C GLY A 190 1.42 -8.84 -14.85
N HIS A 191 2.54 -8.19 -15.16
CA HIS A 191 3.41 -8.58 -16.30
C HIS A 191 4.88 -8.76 -15.91
N SER A 192 5.24 -8.63 -14.62
CA SER A 192 6.61 -8.79 -14.11
C SER A 192 7.66 -7.88 -14.77
N ASP A 193 7.24 -6.71 -15.24
CA ASP A 193 8.04 -5.78 -16.05
C ASP A 193 8.22 -4.40 -15.39
N LEU A 194 7.77 -4.22 -14.12
CA LEU A 194 7.97 -2.99 -13.37
C LEU A 194 8.18 -3.24 -11.87
N LEU A 195 8.78 -2.28 -11.21
CA LEU A 195 8.82 -2.15 -9.76
C LEU A 195 8.01 -0.93 -9.34
N MET A 196 6.98 -1.12 -8.52
CA MET A 196 6.19 -0.02 -7.98
C MET A 196 5.51 -0.43 -6.68
N GLY A 197 5.39 0.51 -5.76
CA GLY A 197 4.54 0.42 -4.59
C GLY A 197 3.37 1.38 -4.68
N LEU A 198 2.28 1.00 -4.06
CA LEU A 198 1.05 1.77 -3.95
C LEU A 198 0.67 1.91 -2.47
N VAL A 199 0.27 3.10 -2.04
CA VAL A 199 -0.34 3.32 -0.72
C VAL A 199 -1.60 4.12 -0.89
N CYS A 200 -2.70 3.60 -0.39
CA CYS A 200 -4.01 4.24 -0.33
C CYS A 200 -4.33 4.58 1.12
N ALA A 201 -4.79 5.78 1.38
CA ALA A 201 -5.11 6.26 2.71
C ALA A 201 -6.53 6.80 2.80
N ASN A 202 -7.16 6.61 3.98
CA ASN A 202 -8.41 7.26 4.32
C ASN A 202 -8.17 8.76 4.61
N LYS A 203 -9.26 9.52 4.80
CA LYS A 203 -9.22 10.96 5.02
C LYS A 203 -8.37 11.38 6.22
N GLU A 204 -8.39 10.59 7.28
CA GLU A 204 -7.66 10.90 8.51
C GLU A 204 -6.15 10.66 8.37
N SER A 205 -5.76 9.60 7.69
CA SER A 205 -4.35 9.20 7.52
C SER A 205 -3.66 9.93 6.36
N TRP A 206 -4.43 10.38 5.36
CA TRP A 206 -3.90 11.01 4.15
C TRP A 206 -2.90 12.15 4.37
N PRO A 207 -3.15 13.13 5.28
CA PRO A 207 -2.20 14.23 5.47
C PRO A 207 -0.81 13.78 5.90
N ALA A 208 -0.72 12.75 6.76
CA ALA A 208 0.56 12.20 7.23
C ALA A 208 1.29 11.46 6.10
N ILE A 209 0.58 10.59 5.37
CA ILE A 209 1.13 9.84 4.24
C ILE A 209 1.66 10.79 3.16
N LYS A 210 0.85 11.77 2.76
CA LYS A 210 1.22 12.77 1.76
C LYS A 210 2.47 13.57 2.15
N ARG A 211 2.55 13.99 3.41
CA ARG A 211 3.70 14.73 3.95
C ARG A 211 4.97 13.89 3.90
N ALA A 212 4.93 12.65 4.41
CA ALA A 212 6.08 11.76 4.43
C ALA A 212 6.58 11.44 3.02
N HIS A 213 5.68 11.07 2.11
CA HIS A 213 6.02 10.82 0.71
C HIS A 213 6.74 11.99 0.05
N LYS A 214 6.23 13.22 0.23
CA LYS A 214 6.88 14.42 -0.31
C LYS A 214 8.26 14.68 0.29
N SER A 215 8.42 14.44 1.58
CA SER A 215 9.67 14.71 2.31
C SER A 215 10.75 13.68 1.99
N ILE A 216 10.38 12.39 1.91
CA ILE A 216 11.29 11.28 1.58
C ILE A 216 11.64 11.30 0.09
N GLY A 217 10.71 11.71 -0.77
CA GLY A 217 10.89 11.70 -2.21
C GLY A 217 10.77 10.30 -2.83
N ALA A 218 10.02 9.40 -2.20
CA ALA A 218 9.80 8.02 -2.64
C ALA A 218 8.77 7.97 -3.78
N ASN A 219 9.11 8.49 -4.95
CA ASN A 219 8.22 8.54 -6.11
C ASN A 219 8.51 7.41 -7.12
N ALA A 220 7.48 7.04 -7.88
CA ALA A 220 7.61 6.14 -9.03
C ALA A 220 8.04 6.91 -10.30
N GLY A 221 8.70 6.22 -11.22
CA GLY A 221 9.05 6.76 -12.52
C GLY A 221 7.88 6.80 -13.50
N SER A 222 8.00 7.59 -14.54
CA SER A 222 6.92 7.77 -15.53
C SER A 222 6.65 6.52 -16.36
N GLU A 223 7.66 5.69 -16.60
CA GLU A 223 7.52 4.43 -17.34
C GLU A 223 6.71 3.43 -16.51
N GLU A 224 7.05 3.29 -15.23
CA GLU A 224 6.35 2.41 -14.30
C GLU A 224 4.89 2.83 -14.13
N ILE A 225 4.62 4.14 -14.04
CA ILE A 225 3.25 4.69 -13.97
C ILE A 225 2.46 4.34 -15.23
N TYR A 226 3.07 4.46 -16.41
CA TYR A 226 2.45 4.07 -17.67
C TYR A 226 2.15 2.59 -17.74
N LEU A 227 3.12 1.74 -17.40
CA LEU A 227 2.97 0.27 -17.40
C LEU A 227 1.93 -0.19 -16.39
N MET A 228 1.89 0.41 -15.21
CA MET A 228 0.84 0.12 -14.23
C MET A 228 -0.55 0.51 -14.75
N SER A 229 -0.71 1.70 -15.35
CA SER A 229 -1.97 2.12 -15.95
C SER A 229 -2.45 1.14 -17.03
N ARG A 230 -1.52 0.56 -17.79
CA ARG A 230 -1.79 -0.49 -18.77
C ARG A 230 -2.21 -1.79 -18.09
N GLY A 231 -1.51 -2.23 -17.05
CA GLY A 231 -1.79 -3.45 -16.30
C GLY A 231 -3.18 -3.45 -15.65
N LEU A 232 -3.58 -2.32 -15.05
CA LEU A 232 -4.89 -2.17 -14.41
C LEU A 232 -6.06 -2.47 -15.35
N ARG A 233 -5.94 -2.18 -16.63
CA ARG A 233 -7.00 -2.41 -17.62
C ARG A 233 -7.33 -3.88 -17.84
N THR A 234 -6.43 -4.78 -17.49
CA THR A 234 -6.62 -6.23 -17.61
C THR A 234 -6.79 -6.93 -16.26
N LEU A 235 -6.75 -6.19 -15.17
CA LEU A 235 -6.85 -6.75 -13.82
C LEU A 235 -8.13 -7.57 -13.64
N GLY A 236 -9.28 -7.04 -14.06
CA GLY A 236 -10.58 -7.68 -13.92
C GLY A 236 -10.77 -8.97 -14.72
N VAL A 237 -9.94 -9.23 -15.75
CA VAL A 237 -9.95 -10.51 -16.48
C VAL A 237 -8.83 -11.45 -16.02
N ARG A 238 -7.72 -10.92 -15.50
CA ARG A 238 -6.61 -11.74 -15.01
C ARG A 238 -6.91 -12.39 -13.67
N LEU A 239 -7.47 -11.65 -12.72
CA LEU A 239 -7.74 -12.18 -11.37
C LEU A 239 -8.69 -13.38 -11.39
N PRO A 240 -9.86 -13.37 -12.06
CA PRO A 240 -10.72 -14.55 -12.14
C PRO A 240 -10.02 -15.75 -12.78
N ALA A 241 -9.16 -15.55 -13.77
CA ALA A 241 -8.38 -16.62 -14.37
C ALA A 241 -7.36 -17.22 -13.39
N HIS A 242 -6.68 -16.37 -12.60
CA HIS A 242 -5.77 -16.83 -11.54
C HIS A 242 -6.51 -17.59 -10.44
N GLU A 243 -7.66 -17.09 -10.00
CA GLU A 243 -8.50 -17.75 -8.99
C GLU A 243 -8.95 -19.13 -9.44
N ALA A 244 -9.49 -19.24 -10.66
CA ALA A 244 -9.94 -20.51 -11.20
C ALA A 244 -8.80 -21.52 -11.29
N ALA A 245 -7.64 -21.12 -11.81
CA ALA A 245 -6.47 -21.98 -11.90
C ALA A 245 -5.93 -22.39 -10.50
N ALA A 246 -5.91 -21.48 -9.55
CA ALA A 246 -5.46 -21.76 -8.18
C ALA A 246 -6.38 -22.77 -7.48
N ILE A 247 -7.70 -22.64 -7.63
CA ILE A 247 -8.68 -23.57 -7.07
C ILE A 247 -8.52 -24.97 -7.70
N GLU A 248 -8.34 -25.05 -9.02
CA GLU A 248 -8.14 -26.33 -9.72
C GLU A 248 -6.86 -27.04 -9.25
N ILE A 249 -5.75 -26.30 -9.17
CA ILE A 249 -4.47 -26.82 -8.68
C ILE A 249 -4.58 -27.26 -7.20
N ALA A 250 -5.23 -26.47 -6.35
CA ALA A 250 -5.43 -26.84 -4.96
C ALA A 250 -6.23 -28.14 -4.80
N LYS A 251 -7.32 -28.31 -5.54
CA LYS A 251 -8.11 -29.54 -5.57
C LYS A 251 -7.31 -30.74 -6.05
N TRP A 252 -6.45 -30.55 -7.06
CA TRP A 252 -5.55 -31.60 -7.52
C TRP A 252 -4.50 -31.96 -6.47
N LEU A 253 -3.89 -30.97 -5.83
CA LEU A 253 -2.90 -31.18 -4.76
C LEU A 253 -3.49 -31.94 -3.57
N GLN A 254 -4.74 -31.66 -3.17
CA GLN A 254 -5.42 -32.39 -2.09
C GLN A 254 -5.52 -33.91 -2.32
N GLN A 255 -5.40 -34.36 -3.57
CA GLN A 255 -5.47 -35.77 -3.95
C GLN A 255 -4.09 -36.44 -3.98
N GLN A 256 -3.01 -35.70 -3.76
CA GLN A 256 -1.66 -36.24 -3.82
C GLN A 256 -1.27 -36.80 -2.44
N PRO A 257 -0.72 -38.03 -2.39
CA PRO A 257 -0.41 -38.69 -1.11
C PRO A 257 0.69 -37.99 -0.31
N GLU A 258 1.53 -37.20 -0.97
CA GLU A 258 2.61 -36.42 -0.35
C GLU A 258 2.13 -35.12 0.28
N VAL A 259 0.90 -34.69 0.00
CA VAL A 259 0.35 -33.41 0.49
C VAL A 259 -0.54 -33.67 1.69
N THR A 260 -0.09 -33.25 2.86
CA THR A 260 -0.85 -33.44 4.11
C THR A 260 -1.87 -32.35 4.38
N ARG A 261 -1.66 -31.16 3.80
CA ARG A 261 -2.54 -30.01 3.97
C ARG A 261 -2.32 -28.99 2.85
N ILE A 262 -3.41 -28.33 2.41
CA ILE A 262 -3.42 -27.15 1.54
C ILE A 262 -4.14 -26.02 2.28
#